data_d23905f1670d2e33eeaf872952bbb3de
#
_entry.id   d23905f1670d2e33eeaf872952bbb3de
#
_cell.length_a   1.000
_cell.length_b   1.000
_cell.length_c   1.000
_cell.angle_alpha   90.00
_cell.angle_beta   90.00
_cell.angle_gamma   90.00
#
_symmetry.space_group_name_H-M   'P 1'
#
loop_
_entity.id
_entity.type
_entity.pdbx_description
1 polymer ?
#
loop_
_entity_poly.entity_id
_entity_poly.type
_entity_poly.pdbx_seq_one_letter_code
_entity_poly.pdbx_strand_id
1 'polypeptide(L)'
;ISGNSKRGGMPLFFCASMYLSGFRNIADWQQICLVHRKRCTGMKRGGKLLKKLEESRKVSANLRENEKYLRSRLENCSDILIRPMRLGDKHKVDCLMVYIEVAVSNMMLDDSALGKMINHFWEISPEDIQEFVRHNSLGIADVKKLENLDESIDAMLAGNAVFFIDGYDKAMKISSKGYPSTGVMEAESEKVLRGSREGFSDSVKSNSALVRKRLRDTRLKVEEYKIGVRSHTLTQVLYMDDLVHEGLLEEVKERLEEFQIDGILDSGMLEQLTEDVWYSPFPQYQTTERPDRAVQEILKGKVVILCDNSPEALILPGNFSSFMESSEDWYHRFEMASFLRILRLSLIHI
;
A
#
# COMPACT_ATOMS: atom_id res chain seq x y z
N ILE A 1 -22.37 56.82 3.55
CA ILE A 1 -20.99 56.43 3.51
C ILE A 1 -20.95 54.93 3.26
N SER A 2 -20.49 54.59 2.09
CA SER A 2 -20.56 53.38 1.32
C SER A 2 -19.96 52.15 2.00
N GLY A 3 -20.72 51.04 2.02
CA GLY A 3 -20.25 49.70 2.28
C GLY A 3 -20.55 48.81 1.09
N ASN A 4 -19.56 48.52 0.28
CA ASN A 4 -19.64 47.72 -0.94
C ASN A 4 -19.65 46.23 -0.59
N SER A 5 -20.81 45.61 -0.55
CA SER A 5 -20.99 44.16 -0.47
C SER A 5 -20.81 43.57 -1.86
N LYS A 6 -19.60 43.07 -2.15
CA LYS A 6 -19.37 42.19 -3.29
C LYS A 6 -19.97 40.81 -2.97
N ARG A 7 -21.21 40.58 -3.36
CA ARG A 7 -21.78 39.26 -3.53
C ARG A 7 -21.09 38.62 -4.75
N GLY A 8 -20.11 37.80 -4.49
CA GLY A 8 -19.52 36.93 -5.51
C GLY A 8 -20.57 35.93 -5.98
N GLY A 9 -21.11 36.15 -7.19
CA GLY A 9 -21.98 35.18 -7.85
C GLY A 9 -21.22 33.88 -8.06
N MET A 10 -21.81 32.79 -7.64
CA MET A 10 -21.31 31.44 -7.87
C MET A 10 -21.31 31.20 -9.40
N PRO A 11 -20.20 30.72 -10.01
CA PRO A 11 -20.17 30.46 -11.43
C PRO A 11 -21.23 29.43 -11.82
N LEU A 12 -21.93 29.66 -12.93
CA LEU A 12 -22.95 28.75 -13.47
C LEU A 12 -22.49 27.30 -13.64
N PHE A 13 -21.19 27.08 -13.78
CA PHE A 13 -20.55 25.75 -13.81
C PHE A 13 -20.72 24.94 -12.52
N PHE A 14 -20.86 25.58 -11.38
CA PHE A 14 -21.07 24.89 -10.09
C PHE A 14 -22.49 24.32 -9.95
N CYS A 15 -23.48 24.97 -10.57
CA CYS A 15 -24.86 24.48 -10.56
C CYS A 15 -25.08 23.21 -11.39
N ALA A 16 -24.38 23.07 -12.50
CA ALA A 16 -24.49 21.88 -13.37
C ALA A 16 -23.92 20.62 -12.69
N SER A 17 -22.82 20.76 -11.94
CA SER A 17 -22.23 19.67 -11.14
C SER A 17 -23.14 19.20 -10.00
N MET A 18 -23.97 20.10 -9.45
CA MET A 18 -24.93 19.75 -8.38
C MET A 18 -26.09 18.86 -8.85
N TYR A 19 -26.57 19.08 -10.09
CA TYR A 19 -27.70 18.30 -10.63
C TYR A 19 -27.35 16.86 -10.93
N LEU A 20 -26.06 16.61 -11.26
CA LEU A 20 -25.57 15.28 -11.65
C LEU A 20 -25.16 14.38 -10.49
N SER A 21 -25.02 14.95 -9.26
CA SER A 21 -24.60 14.20 -8.07
C SER A 21 -25.76 13.75 -7.16
N GLY A 22 -27.01 13.91 -7.57
CA GLY A 22 -28.18 13.45 -6.82
C GLY A 22 -28.49 14.21 -5.51
N PHE A 23 -27.81 15.32 -5.23
CA PHE A 23 -28.04 16.13 -4.03
C PHE A 23 -29.28 17.00 -4.17
N ARG A 24 -30.23 16.84 -3.25
CA ARG A 24 -31.51 17.54 -3.25
C ARG A 24 -31.48 18.99 -2.74
N ASN A 25 -30.37 19.44 -2.08
CA ASN A 25 -30.33 20.77 -1.44
C ASN A 25 -28.92 21.39 -1.41
N ILE A 26 -28.86 22.72 -1.61
CA ILE A 26 -27.64 23.54 -1.48
C ILE A 26 -27.04 23.47 -0.06
N ALA A 27 -27.88 23.25 0.96
CA ALA A 27 -27.47 23.10 2.35
C ALA A 27 -26.57 21.87 2.57
N ASP A 28 -26.84 20.77 1.89
CA ASP A 28 -26.03 19.55 2.00
C ASP A 28 -24.63 19.73 1.40
N TRP A 29 -24.55 20.50 0.32
CA TRP A 29 -23.26 20.88 -0.29
C TRP A 29 -22.44 21.81 0.60
N GLN A 30 -23.09 22.76 1.26
CA GLN A 30 -22.40 23.64 2.20
C GLN A 30 -21.88 22.87 3.42
N GLN A 31 -22.61 21.86 3.90
CA GLN A 31 -22.13 20.97 4.96
C GLN A 31 -20.97 20.11 4.49
N ILE A 32 -21.02 19.55 3.30
CA ILE A 32 -19.93 18.75 2.73
C ILE A 32 -18.68 19.61 2.48
N CYS A 33 -18.84 20.81 1.93
CA CYS A 33 -17.73 21.75 1.78
C CYS A 33 -17.16 22.21 3.13
N LEU A 34 -17.99 22.37 4.16
CA LEU A 34 -17.55 22.69 5.53
C LEU A 34 -16.85 21.52 6.20
N VAL A 35 -17.32 20.29 5.98
CA VAL A 35 -16.66 19.06 6.45
C VAL A 35 -15.34 18.87 5.70
N HIS A 36 -15.31 19.06 4.39
CA HIS A 36 -14.07 19.01 3.61
C HIS A 36 -13.08 20.12 4.01
N ARG A 37 -13.56 21.33 4.24
CA ARG A 37 -12.72 22.44 4.73
C ARG A 37 -12.21 22.20 6.15
N LYS A 38 -13.03 21.62 7.03
CA LYS A 38 -12.61 21.18 8.37
C LYS A 38 -11.64 20.00 8.30
N ARG A 39 -11.83 19.04 7.39
CA ARG A 39 -10.86 17.96 7.12
C ARG A 39 -9.54 18.51 6.59
N CYS A 40 -9.56 19.39 5.59
CA CYS A 40 -8.32 19.99 5.06
C CYS A 40 -7.59 20.88 6.07
N THR A 41 -8.31 21.63 6.93
CA THR A 41 -7.68 22.37 8.04
C THR A 41 -7.27 21.45 9.20
N GLY A 42 -7.98 20.36 9.42
CA GLY A 42 -7.62 19.30 10.35
C GLY A 42 -6.38 18.52 9.89
N MET A 43 -6.25 18.21 8.60
CA MET A 43 -5.08 17.52 8.06
C MET A 43 -3.76 18.30 8.27
N LYS A 44 -3.77 19.64 8.17
CA LYS A 44 -2.56 20.44 8.50
C LYS A 44 -2.20 20.40 10.00
N ARG A 45 -3.17 20.19 10.87
CA ARG A 45 -2.95 20.01 12.32
C ARG A 45 -2.78 18.54 12.72
N GLY A 46 -3.46 17.61 12.05
CA GLY A 46 -3.39 16.18 12.31
C GLY A 46 -2.03 15.58 11.99
N GLY A 47 -1.37 16.03 10.92
CA GLY A 47 -0.01 15.56 10.55
C GLY A 47 1.06 15.90 11.60
N LYS A 48 0.86 16.96 12.40
CA LYS A 48 1.69 17.26 13.58
C LYS A 48 1.21 16.55 14.85
N LEU A 49 -0.10 16.27 14.97
CA LEU A 49 -0.66 15.60 16.13
C LEU A 49 -0.42 14.08 16.09
N LEU A 50 -0.54 13.46 14.91
CA LEU A 50 -0.23 12.03 14.72
C LEU A 50 1.26 11.74 14.93
N LYS A 51 2.17 12.63 14.49
CA LYS A 51 3.59 12.51 14.83
C LYS A 51 3.92 12.74 16.31
N LYS A 52 3.03 13.32 17.10
CA LYS A 52 3.27 13.66 18.51
C LYS A 52 2.72 12.62 19.49
N LEU A 53 1.93 11.65 19.02
CA LEU A 53 1.32 10.60 19.84
C LEU A 53 2.06 9.26 19.81
N GLU A 54 3.01 9.10 18.90
CA GLU A 54 3.91 7.94 18.92
C GLU A 54 5.20 8.38 19.60
N GLU A 55 5.33 8.14 20.91
CA GLU A 55 6.64 8.14 21.58
C GLU A 55 7.50 7.13 20.83
N SER A 56 8.54 7.62 20.15
CA SER A 56 9.43 6.76 19.37
C SER A 56 10.06 5.73 20.32
N ARG A 57 9.66 4.47 20.15
CA ARG A 57 10.14 3.40 21.02
C ARG A 57 11.56 3.03 20.62
N LYS A 58 12.46 3.08 21.60
CA LYS A 58 13.86 2.64 21.39
C LYS A 58 13.90 1.13 21.13
N VAL A 59 14.91 0.70 20.40
CA VAL A 59 15.23 -0.72 20.23
C VAL A 59 15.65 -1.28 21.58
N SER A 60 15.00 -2.37 22.01
CA SER A 60 15.38 -3.08 23.23
C SER A 60 16.50 -4.07 22.94
N ALA A 61 17.41 -4.27 23.91
CA ALA A 61 18.38 -5.35 23.85
C ALA A 61 17.72 -6.75 23.91
N ASN A 62 16.47 -6.84 24.39
CA ASN A 62 15.69 -8.06 24.39
C ASN A 62 14.97 -8.24 23.05
N LEU A 63 15.41 -9.20 22.26
CA LEU A 63 14.87 -9.48 20.93
C LEU A 63 13.37 -9.79 20.96
N ARG A 64 12.88 -10.50 21.99
CA ARG A 64 11.45 -10.86 22.11
C ARG A 64 10.54 -9.67 22.26
N GLU A 65 10.98 -8.60 22.93
CA GLU A 65 10.20 -7.37 23.06
C GLU A 65 10.09 -6.63 21.73
N ASN A 66 11.19 -6.59 20.98
CA ASN A 66 11.20 -6.01 19.65
C ASN A 66 10.30 -6.80 18.69
N GLU A 67 10.40 -8.14 18.71
CA GLU A 67 9.55 -9.02 17.90
C GLU A 67 8.06 -8.82 18.22
N LYS A 68 7.70 -8.80 19.50
CA LYS A 68 6.30 -8.60 19.93
C LYS A 68 5.76 -7.25 19.42
N TYR A 69 6.54 -6.19 19.52
CA TYR A 69 6.14 -4.88 19.03
C TYR A 69 5.98 -4.88 17.51
N LEU A 70 6.94 -5.42 16.78
CA LEU A 70 6.89 -5.51 15.32
C LEU A 70 5.68 -6.31 14.85
N ARG A 71 5.41 -7.48 15.45
CA ARG A 71 4.25 -8.30 15.10
C ARG A 71 2.92 -7.58 15.35
N SER A 72 2.81 -6.80 16.44
CA SER A 72 1.59 -6.03 16.71
C SER A 72 1.37 -4.86 15.74
N ARG A 73 2.46 -4.24 15.24
CA ARG A 73 2.35 -3.12 14.28
C ARG A 73 2.16 -3.59 12.84
N LEU A 74 2.65 -4.78 12.53
CA LEU A 74 2.64 -5.39 11.19
C LEU A 74 1.59 -6.51 11.08
N GLU A 75 0.61 -6.51 11.96
CA GLU A 75 -0.53 -7.40 11.90
C GLU A 75 -1.27 -7.24 10.56
N ASN A 76 -1.69 -8.35 9.95
CA ASN A 76 -2.35 -8.40 8.64
C ASN A 76 -1.51 -7.79 7.49
N CYS A 77 -0.17 -7.88 7.57
CA CYS A 77 0.76 -7.50 6.52
C CYS A 77 1.50 -8.74 6.01
N SER A 78 0.86 -9.55 5.15
CA SER A 78 1.45 -10.80 4.63
C SER A 78 2.63 -10.57 3.68
N ASP A 79 2.76 -9.35 3.14
CA ASP A 79 3.89 -8.93 2.30
C ASP A 79 5.18 -8.67 3.08
N ILE A 80 5.10 -8.60 4.42
CA ILE A 80 6.24 -8.33 5.31
C ILE A 80 6.64 -9.60 6.03
N LEU A 81 7.88 -10.01 5.82
CA LEU A 81 8.44 -11.21 6.44
C LEU A 81 9.24 -10.86 7.69
N ILE A 82 8.90 -11.54 8.77
CA ILE A 82 9.62 -11.50 10.05
C ILE A 82 10.27 -12.87 10.23
N ARG A 83 11.56 -12.98 9.94
CA ARG A 83 12.31 -14.26 10.02
C ARG A 83 13.19 -14.30 11.26
N PRO A 84 12.87 -15.14 12.24
CA PRO A 84 13.81 -15.46 13.31
C PRO A 84 14.92 -16.36 12.78
N MET A 85 16.14 -16.06 13.15
CA MET A 85 17.34 -16.81 12.75
C MET A 85 18.25 -17.03 13.95
N ARG A 86 19.09 -18.05 13.91
CA ARG A 86 20.16 -18.30 14.88
C ARG A 86 21.49 -18.29 14.17
N LEU A 87 22.39 -17.47 14.63
CA LEU A 87 23.73 -17.36 14.10
C LEU A 87 24.74 -17.97 15.09
N GLY A 88 25.81 -18.55 14.55
CA GLY A 88 26.88 -19.17 15.31
C GLY A 88 26.70 -20.68 15.56
N ASP A 89 27.81 -21.41 15.63
CA ASP A 89 27.83 -22.85 15.86
C ASP A 89 27.99 -23.19 17.35
N LYS A 90 29.01 -22.62 18.00
CA LYS A 90 29.30 -22.87 19.42
C LYS A 90 28.51 -21.94 20.36
N HIS A 91 28.35 -20.68 19.97
CA HIS A 91 27.58 -19.67 20.71
C HIS A 91 26.42 -19.18 19.83
N LYS A 92 25.25 -19.73 20.09
CA LYS A 92 24.03 -19.40 19.31
C LYS A 92 23.49 -18.06 19.76
N VAL A 93 23.44 -17.10 18.85
CA VAL A 93 22.82 -15.79 19.05
C VAL A 93 21.52 -15.75 18.27
N ASP A 94 20.43 -15.47 18.96
CA ASP A 94 19.12 -15.30 18.31
C ASP A 94 19.07 -13.93 17.60
N CYS A 95 18.59 -13.93 16.38
CA CYS A 95 18.50 -12.75 15.53
C CYS A 95 17.13 -12.70 14.86
N LEU A 96 16.71 -11.50 14.46
CA LEU A 96 15.45 -11.27 13.75
C LEU A 96 15.71 -10.44 12.52
N MET A 97 15.28 -10.90 11.36
CA MET A 97 15.32 -10.12 10.14
C MET A 97 13.91 -9.77 9.69
N VAL A 98 13.68 -8.49 9.36
CA VAL A 98 12.39 -7.96 8.91
C VAL A 98 12.55 -7.25 7.58
N TYR A 99 11.74 -7.65 6.60
CA TYR A 99 11.82 -7.09 5.24
C TYR A 99 10.54 -7.33 4.45
N ILE A 100 10.34 -6.57 3.38
CA ILE A 100 9.27 -6.80 2.40
C ILE A 100 9.77 -7.82 1.38
N GLU A 101 9.03 -8.93 1.19
CA GLU A 101 9.48 -10.10 0.43
C GLU A 101 10.01 -9.76 -0.97
N VAL A 102 9.29 -8.97 -1.74
CA VAL A 102 9.63 -8.64 -3.13
C VAL A 102 10.49 -7.37 -3.24
N ALA A 103 10.43 -6.47 -2.25
CA ALA A 103 11.18 -5.23 -2.26
C ALA A 103 12.65 -5.42 -1.89
N VAL A 104 13.02 -6.60 -1.46
CA VAL A 104 14.40 -6.97 -1.13
C VAL A 104 14.87 -8.01 -2.12
N SER A 105 15.92 -7.70 -2.86
CA SER A 105 16.52 -8.63 -3.80
C SER A 105 17.09 -9.84 -3.04
N ASN A 106 16.58 -11.04 -3.31
CA ASN A 106 17.07 -12.28 -2.73
C ASN A 106 18.58 -12.46 -3.00
N MET A 107 19.04 -12.07 -4.17
CA MET A 107 20.45 -12.10 -4.55
C MET A 107 21.35 -11.24 -3.65
N MET A 108 20.83 -10.09 -3.18
CA MET A 108 21.54 -9.23 -2.23
C MET A 108 21.52 -9.78 -0.81
N LEU A 109 20.50 -10.53 -0.44
CA LEU A 109 20.41 -11.17 0.87
C LEU A 109 21.27 -12.42 0.97
N ASP A 110 21.26 -13.28 -0.07
CA ASP A 110 21.95 -14.57 0.00
C ASP A 110 23.47 -14.42 -0.29
N ASP A 111 23.86 -13.64 -1.28
CA ASP A 111 25.27 -13.58 -1.70
C ASP A 111 26.12 -12.53 -0.95
N SER A 112 25.55 -11.45 -0.46
CA SER A 112 26.38 -10.37 0.08
C SER A 112 26.22 -10.11 1.58
N ALA A 113 25.00 -10.08 2.10
CA ALA A 113 24.78 -9.71 3.50
C ALA A 113 24.64 -10.93 4.42
N LEU A 114 23.71 -11.82 4.10
CA LEU A 114 23.45 -13.01 4.90
C LEU A 114 24.54 -14.06 4.74
N GLY A 115 24.97 -14.35 3.52
CA GLY A 115 26.01 -15.35 3.26
C GLY A 115 27.34 -14.95 3.90
N LYS A 116 27.72 -13.67 3.82
CA LYS A 116 28.91 -13.14 4.51
C LYS A 116 28.73 -13.05 6.00
N MET A 117 27.54 -12.69 6.50
CA MET A 117 27.23 -12.74 7.92
C MET A 117 27.31 -14.15 8.46
N ILE A 118 26.66 -15.10 7.82
CA ILE A 118 26.67 -16.50 8.23
C ILE A 118 28.11 -17.04 8.21
N ASN A 119 28.88 -16.79 7.18
CA ASN A 119 30.25 -17.26 7.04
C ASN A 119 31.22 -16.57 8.04
N HIS A 120 30.99 -15.29 8.37
CA HIS A 120 31.82 -14.60 9.35
C HIS A 120 31.42 -14.89 10.80
N PHE A 121 30.14 -15.10 11.08
CA PHE A 121 29.64 -15.39 12.44
C PHE A 121 29.78 -16.86 12.84
N TRP A 122 30.24 -17.74 11.95
CA TRP A 122 30.40 -19.16 12.25
C TRP A 122 31.42 -19.44 13.34
N GLU A 123 32.44 -18.59 13.46
CA GLU A 123 33.54 -18.76 14.42
C GLU A 123 33.63 -17.70 15.54
N ILE A 124 32.75 -16.70 15.57
CA ILE A 124 32.86 -15.49 16.42
C ILE A 124 31.99 -15.62 17.67
N SER A 125 32.49 -15.13 18.82
CA SER A 125 31.74 -15.09 20.07
C SER A 125 30.68 -13.97 20.10
N PRO A 126 29.64 -14.03 20.98
CA PRO A 126 28.62 -12.97 21.07
C PRO A 126 29.19 -11.59 21.38
N GLU A 127 30.32 -11.52 22.12
CA GLU A 127 31.00 -10.26 22.45
C GLU A 127 31.71 -9.69 21.21
N ASP A 128 32.33 -10.55 20.42
CA ASP A 128 32.96 -10.17 19.16
C ASP A 128 31.93 -9.73 18.10
N ILE A 129 30.71 -10.29 18.11
CA ILE A 129 29.61 -9.85 17.27
C ILE A 129 29.25 -8.40 17.56
N GLN A 130 29.17 -8.02 18.83
CA GLN A 130 28.89 -6.64 19.24
C GLN A 130 30.00 -5.70 18.82
N GLU A 131 31.24 -6.11 18.94
CA GLU A 131 32.41 -5.32 18.52
C GLU A 131 32.48 -5.18 16.99
N PHE A 132 32.20 -6.27 16.28
CA PHE A 132 32.13 -6.33 14.82
C PHE A 132 31.03 -5.40 14.27
N VAL A 133 29.86 -5.43 14.89
CA VAL A 133 28.75 -4.54 14.56
C VAL A 133 29.10 -3.07 14.89
N ARG A 134 29.82 -2.82 16.00
CA ARG A 134 30.26 -1.46 16.39
C ARG A 134 31.23 -0.86 15.37
N HIS A 135 32.10 -1.63 14.80
CA HIS A 135 33.16 -1.15 13.91
C HIS A 135 32.80 -1.12 12.42
N ASN A 136 31.55 -1.43 12.03
CA ASN A 136 31.14 -1.48 10.60
C ASN A 136 31.96 -2.45 9.74
N SER A 137 32.55 -3.48 10.34
CA SER A 137 33.50 -4.41 9.68
C SER A 137 32.81 -5.39 8.72
N LEU A 138 31.50 -5.31 8.50
CA LEU A 138 30.74 -6.20 7.62
C LEU A 138 31.14 -6.09 6.13
N GLY A 139 31.97 -5.13 5.76
CA GLY A 139 32.37 -4.94 4.35
C GLY A 139 31.20 -4.65 3.41
N ILE A 140 30.02 -4.39 3.97
CA ILE A 140 28.81 -4.03 3.22
C ILE A 140 28.74 -2.50 3.24
N ALA A 141 28.78 -1.91 2.06
CA ALA A 141 28.95 -0.48 1.88
C ALA A 141 27.87 0.40 2.52
N ASP A 142 26.77 -0.17 3.05
CA ASP A 142 25.61 0.63 3.43
C ASP A 142 24.82 0.04 4.62
N VAL A 143 25.53 -0.26 5.72
CA VAL A 143 24.89 -0.63 7.00
C VAL A 143 24.75 0.60 7.87
N LYS A 144 23.51 1.01 8.15
CA LYS A 144 23.21 2.11 9.08
C LYS A 144 22.59 1.56 10.37
N LYS A 145 23.09 2.03 11.50
CA LYS A 145 22.52 1.72 12.83
C LYS A 145 21.30 2.59 13.08
N LEU A 146 20.23 1.98 13.60
CA LEU A 146 18.97 2.62 13.94
C LEU A 146 18.74 2.43 15.44
N GLU A 147 18.37 3.49 16.13
CA GLU A 147 18.15 3.47 17.58
C GLU A 147 16.67 3.28 17.95
N ASN A 148 15.77 3.60 17.01
CA ASN A 148 14.34 3.59 17.23
C ASN A 148 13.65 2.50 16.39
N LEU A 149 12.64 1.85 16.96
CA LEU A 149 11.83 0.86 16.24
C LEU A 149 11.02 1.48 15.11
N ASP A 150 10.51 2.71 15.28
CA ASP A 150 9.75 3.39 14.23
C ASP A 150 10.64 3.74 13.02
N GLU A 151 11.88 4.20 13.26
CA GLU A 151 12.88 4.38 12.20
C GLU A 151 13.21 3.06 11.48
N SER A 152 13.19 1.96 12.24
CA SER A 152 13.41 0.62 11.69
C SER A 152 12.26 0.20 10.76
N ILE A 153 11.03 0.47 11.16
CA ILE A 153 9.83 0.24 10.33
C ILE A 153 9.87 1.13 9.08
N ASP A 154 10.18 2.41 9.22
CA ASP A 154 10.30 3.33 8.07
C ASP A 154 11.38 2.88 7.09
N ALA A 155 12.52 2.41 7.60
CA ALA A 155 13.60 1.87 6.77
C ALA A 155 13.17 0.61 6.02
N MET A 156 12.42 -0.29 6.66
CA MET A 156 11.86 -1.49 6.05
C MET A 156 10.82 -1.12 4.98
N LEU A 157 9.89 -0.23 5.28
CA LEU A 157 8.89 0.26 4.32
C LEU A 157 9.52 1.01 3.13
N ALA A 158 10.74 1.50 3.28
CA ALA A 158 11.52 2.04 2.17
C ALA A 158 12.17 0.95 1.29
N GLY A 159 11.96 -0.34 1.60
CA GLY A 159 12.48 -1.49 0.84
C GLY A 159 13.87 -1.95 1.27
N ASN A 160 14.27 -1.68 2.51
CA ASN A 160 15.51 -2.22 3.06
C ASN A 160 15.21 -3.40 3.98
N ALA A 161 16.19 -4.28 4.18
CA ALA A 161 16.12 -5.25 5.25
C ALA A 161 16.59 -4.61 6.57
N VAL A 162 15.93 -4.97 7.66
CA VAL A 162 16.29 -4.55 9.01
C VAL A 162 16.61 -5.77 9.86
N PHE A 163 17.73 -5.72 10.55
CA PHE A 163 18.25 -6.83 11.31
C PHE A 163 18.41 -6.44 12.77
N PHE A 164 17.90 -7.31 13.66
CA PHE A 164 17.99 -7.18 15.11
C PHE A 164 18.78 -8.34 15.69
N ILE A 165 19.61 -8.09 16.66
CA ILE A 165 20.45 -9.09 17.34
C ILE A 165 20.10 -9.09 18.82
N ASP A 166 19.94 -10.26 19.42
CA ASP A 166 19.71 -10.38 20.84
C ASP A 166 20.92 -9.87 21.65
N GLY A 167 20.66 -9.13 22.71
CA GLY A 167 21.68 -8.46 23.50
C GLY A 167 22.20 -7.14 22.92
N TYR A 168 21.71 -6.69 21.76
CA TYR A 168 22.12 -5.43 21.13
C TYR A 168 20.98 -4.42 21.08
N ASP A 169 21.23 -3.19 21.52
CA ASP A 169 20.24 -2.11 21.70
C ASP A 169 19.98 -1.26 20.45
N LYS A 170 20.43 -1.72 19.27
CA LYS A 170 20.25 -1.02 17.99
C LYS A 170 19.87 -2.01 16.89
N ALA A 171 19.08 -1.55 15.95
CA ALA A 171 18.81 -2.28 14.72
C ALA A 171 19.81 -1.91 13.63
N MET A 172 20.06 -2.83 12.73
CA MET A 172 20.92 -2.61 11.56
C MET A 172 20.06 -2.56 10.30
N LYS A 173 20.10 -1.43 9.60
CA LYS A 173 19.53 -1.30 8.28
C LYS A 173 20.54 -1.80 7.26
N ILE A 174 20.13 -2.75 6.43
CA ILE A 174 20.89 -3.25 5.29
C ILE A 174 20.24 -2.71 4.02
N SER A 175 20.99 -1.93 3.26
CA SER A 175 20.49 -1.39 1.99
C SER A 175 20.39 -2.50 0.96
N SER A 176 19.18 -3.00 0.73
CA SER A 176 18.86 -4.10 -0.17
C SER A 176 17.72 -3.76 -1.13
N LYS A 177 17.56 -2.47 -1.46
CA LYS A 177 16.43 -1.99 -2.28
C LYS A 177 16.36 -2.71 -3.61
N GLY A 178 15.35 -3.52 -3.78
CA GLY A 178 15.06 -4.31 -4.97
C GLY A 178 13.61 -4.23 -5.39
N TYR A 179 12.95 -3.08 -5.18
CA TYR A 179 11.59 -2.92 -5.70
C TYR A 179 11.56 -3.23 -7.21
N PRO A 180 10.52 -3.93 -7.69
CA PRO A 180 10.38 -4.20 -9.11
C PRO A 180 10.49 -2.90 -9.91
N SER A 181 11.51 -2.77 -10.73
CA SER A 181 11.77 -1.60 -11.58
C SER A 181 12.09 -2.01 -13.01
N THR A 182 12.74 -3.15 -13.18
CA THR A 182 13.03 -3.77 -14.47
C THR A 182 11.99 -4.87 -14.72
N GLY A 183 11.28 -4.77 -15.85
CA GLY A 183 10.21 -5.71 -16.19
C GLY A 183 8.81 -5.29 -15.71
N VAL A 184 8.67 -4.10 -15.09
CA VAL A 184 7.37 -3.48 -14.89
C VAL A 184 6.88 -3.02 -16.25
N MET A 185 5.79 -3.63 -16.71
CA MET A 185 5.19 -3.28 -18.00
C MET A 185 4.53 -1.91 -17.93
N GLU A 186 4.44 -1.24 -19.06
CA GLU A 186 3.62 -0.04 -19.19
C GLU A 186 2.16 -0.48 -19.27
N ALA A 187 1.26 0.21 -18.56
CA ALA A 187 -0.18 -0.05 -18.63
C ALA A 187 -0.65 0.11 -20.09
N GLU A 188 -1.13 -0.98 -20.69
CA GLU A 188 -1.47 -0.98 -22.14
C GLU A 188 -2.83 -0.33 -22.39
N SER A 189 -3.81 -0.61 -21.55
CA SER A 189 -5.18 -0.08 -21.68
C SER A 189 -5.33 1.32 -21.10
N GLU A 190 -4.50 1.71 -20.14
CA GLU A 190 -4.57 2.99 -19.43
C GLU A 190 -3.35 3.90 -19.69
N LYS A 191 -2.92 4.01 -20.96
CA LYS A 191 -1.79 4.88 -21.35
C LYS A 191 -2.08 6.35 -21.05
N VAL A 192 -1.10 7.05 -20.51
CA VAL A 192 -1.18 8.48 -20.20
C VAL A 192 0.01 9.23 -20.80
N LEU A 193 -0.25 10.45 -21.27
CA LEU A 193 0.79 11.34 -21.77
C LEU A 193 1.65 11.90 -20.64
N ARG A 194 1.06 12.10 -19.47
CA ARG A 194 1.73 12.62 -18.27
C ARG A 194 1.47 11.68 -17.09
N GLY A 195 2.51 11.42 -16.29
CA GLY A 195 2.38 10.66 -15.06
C GLY A 195 3.22 9.40 -15.03
N SER A 196 2.94 8.54 -14.06
CA SER A 196 3.59 7.24 -13.94
C SER A 196 3.19 6.35 -15.13
N ARG A 197 4.16 5.65 -15.68
CA ARG A 197 3.92 4.66 -16.74
C ARG A 197 3.98 3.24 -16.21
N GLU A 198 4.29 3.06 -14.93
CA GLU A 198 4.33 1.74 -14.31
C GLU A 198 2.92 1.14 -14.31
N GLY A 199 2.79 -0.05 -14.87
CA GLY A 199 1.61 -0.91 -14.83
C GLY A 199 1.80 -2.07 -13.87
N PHE A 200 0.72 -2.77 -13.57
CA PHE A 200 0.75 -4.05 -12.88
C PHE A 200 1.28 -5.15 -13.80
N SER A 201 1.79 -6.21 -13.22
CA SER A 201 2.28 -7.43 -13.90
C SER A 201 1.43 -8.63 -13.48
N ASP A 202 1.69 -9.78 -14.10
CA ASP A 202 0.97 -11.02 -13.74
C ASP A 202 1.31 -11.53 -12.33
N SER A 203 2.36 -11.04 -11.70
CA SER A 203 2.76 -11.47 -10.35
C SER A 203 2.10 -10.60 -9.28
N VAL A 204 1.20 -11.20 -8.50
CA VAL A 204 0.49 -10.54 -7.40
C VAL A 204 1.44 -9.95 -6.35
N LYS A 205 2.53 -10.64 -6.04
CA LYS A 205 3.54 -10.17 -5.08
C LYS A 205 4.29 -8.93 -5.58
N SER A 206 4.61 -8.89 -6.88
CA SER A 206 5.21 -7.72 -7.50
C SER A 206 4.25 -6.53 -7.49
N ASN A 207 2.98 -6.79 -7.73
CA ASN A 207 1.92 -5.78 -7.75
C ASN A 207 1.70 -5.15 -6.36
N SER A 208 1.63 -5.96 -5.30
CA SER A 208 1.53 -5.45 -3.93
C SER A 208 2.77 -4.64 -3.53
N ALA A 209 3.97 -5.05 -3.95
CA ALA A 209 5.19 -4.29 -3.72
C ALA A 209 5.16 -2.92 -4.44
N LEU A 210 4.57 -2.82 -5.64
CA LEU A 210 4.39 -1.54 -6.34
C LEU A 210 3.42 -0.60 -5.61
N VAL A 211 2.37 -1.14 -5.00
CA VAL A 211 1.46 -0.37 -4.13
C VAL A 211 2.19 0.07 -2.87
N ARG A 212 2.91 -0.83 -2.19
CA ARG A 212 3.69 -0.55 -0.98
C ARG A 212 4.80 0.47 -1.21
N LYS A 213 5.46 0.44 -2.37
CA LYS A 213 6.47 1.43 -2.80
C LYS A 213 5.93 2.87 -2.74
N ARG A 214 4.65 3.06 -3.09
CA ARG A 214 3.96 4.36 -3.11
C ARG A 214 3.33 4.72 -1.78
N LEU A 215 2.80 3.74 -1.07
CA LEU A 215 2.10 3.93 0.21
C LEU A 215 2.87 3.22 1.33
N ARG A 216 3.84 3.93 1.90
CA ARG A 216 4.74 3.44 2.95
C ARG A 216 4.15 3.70 4.33
N ASP A 217 3.09 2.98 4.66
CA ASP A 217 2.40 3.09 5.94
C ASP A 217 2.08 1.68 6.48
N THR A 218 2.24 1.46 7.77
CA THR A 218 1.91 0.19 8.44
C THR A 218 0.41 -0.07 8.50
N ARG A 219 -0.42 0.98 8.31
CA ARG A 219 -1.88 0.87 8.22
C ARG A 219 -2.35 0.34 6.88
N LEU A 220 -1.50 0.32 5.85
CA LEU A 220 -1.79 -0.44 4.65
C LEU A 220 -1.69 -1.92 5.00
N LYS A 221 -2.82 -2.60 5.00
CA LYS A 221 -2.92 -4.03 5.23
C LYS A 221 -2.92 -4.77 3.90
N VAL A 222 -2.30 -5.93 3.91
CA VAL A 222 -2.23 -6.83 2.76
C VAL A 222 -2.53 -8.23 3.27
N GLU A 223 -3.73 -8.70 3.03
CA GLU A 223 -4.16 -10.04 3.43
C GLU A 223 -4.10 -10.99 2.24
N GLU A 224 -3.61 -12.19 2.46
CA GLU A 224 -3.37 -13.19 1.43
C GLU A 224 -4.38 -14.32 1.52
N TYR A 225 -5.03 -14.62 0.40
CA TYR A 225 -5.99 -15.70 0.23
C TYR A 225 -5.53 -16.64 -0.87
N LYS A 226 -5.81 -17.92 -0.74
CA LYS A 226 -5.59 -18.92 -1.79
C LYS A 226 -6.93 -19.43 -2.25
N ILE A 227 -7.29 -19.09 -3.47
CA ILE A 227 -8.60 -19.41 -4.03
C ILE A 227 -8.47 -20.51 -5.09
N GLY A 228 -9.45 -21.41 -5.12
CA GLY A 228 -9.45 -22.57 -6.00
C GLY A 228 -8.82 -23.81 -5.36
N VAL A 229 -9.55 -24.93 -5.40
CA VAL A 229 -9.14 -26.20 -4.80
C VAL A 229 -7.93 -26.82 -5.50
N ARG A 230 -7.79 -26.57 -6.81
CA ARG A 230 -6.70 -27.11 -7.63
C ARG A 230 -5.69 -26.06 -8.05
N SER A 231 -6.15 -24.85 -8.39
CA SER A 231 -5.25 -23.77 -8.83
C SER A 231 -4.47 -23.15 -7.68
N HIS A 232 -5.06 -23.08 -6.48
CA HIS A 232 -4.50 -22.38 -5.32
C HIS A 232 -4.01 -20.97 -5.68
N THR A 233 -4.79 -20.27 -6.52
CA THR A 233 -4.43 -18.94 -7.05
C THR A 233 -4.30 -17.96 -5.91
N LEU A 234 -3.14 -17.32 -5.85
CA LEU A 234 -2.83 -16.35 -4.82
C LEU A 234 -3.59 -15.05 -5.10
N THR A 235 -4.35 -14.60 -4.12
CA THR A 235 -5.12 -13.37 -4.19
C THR A 235 -4.79 -12.52 -2.97
N GLN A 236 -4.53 -11.25 -3.15
CA GLN A 236 -4.23 -10.32 -2.08
C GLN A 236 -5.26 -9.21 -1.99
N VAL A 237 -5.75 -8.96 -0.79
CA VAL A 237 -6.70 -7.89 -0.45
C VAL A 237 -5.95 -6.76 0.22
N LEU A 238 -5.97 -5.57 -0.38
CA LEU A 238 -5.25 -4.39 0.08
C LEU A 238 -6.24 -3.31 0.52
N TYR A 239 -6.03 -2.76 1.72
CA TYR A 239 -6.86 -1.70 2.27
C TYR A 239 -6.13 -0.88 3.32
N MET A 240 -6.62 0.33 3.62
CA MET A 240 -6.16 1.13 4.76
C MET A 240 -7.03 0.85 5.98
N ASP A 241 -6.42 0.37 7.05
CA ASP A 241 -7.07 -0.02 8.30
C ASP A 241 -7.90 1.12 8.95
N ASP A 242 -7.43 2.35 8.83
CA ASP A 242 -8.08 3.54 9.39
C ASP A 242 -9.11 4.21 8.45
N LEU A 243 -9.23 3.79 7.21
CA LEU A 243 -10.09 4.41 6.20
C LEU A 243 -11.16 3.47 5.65
N VAL A 244 -10.91 2.18 5.64
CA VAL A 244 -11.84 1.18 5.11
C VAL A 244 -13.11 1.12 5.94
N HIS A 245 -14.23 0.89 5.29
CA HIS A 245 -15.50 0.63 5.98
C HIS A 245 -15.53 -0.85 6.40
N GLU A 246 -15.70 -1.11 7.70
CA GLU A 246 -15.65 -2.47 8.26
C GLU A 246 -16.61 -3.43 7.55
N GLY A 247 -17.87 -3.04 7.35
CA GLY A 247 -18.85 -3.88 6.66
C GLY A 247 -18.48 -4.23 5.21
N LEU A 248 -17.77 -3.34 4.49
CA LEU A 248 -17.30 -3.64 3.14
C LEU A 248 -16.18 -4.69 3.18
N LEU A 249 -15.26 -4.56 4.14
CA LEU A 249 -14.13 -5.49 4.27
C LEU A 249 -14.61 -6.89 4.64
N GLU A 250 -15.54 -6.99 5.58
CA GLU A 250 -16.15 -8.26 5.99
C GLU A 250 -16.85 -8.94 4.81
N GLU A 251 -17.66 -8.20 4.06
CA GLU A 251 -18.36 -8.70 2.87
C GLU A 251 -17.40 -9.21 1.80
N VAL A 252 -16.31 -8.50 1.54
CA VAL A 252 -15.29 -8.95 0.58
C VAL A 252 -14.64 -10.26 1.04
N LYS A 253 -14.31 -10.36 2.33
CA LYS A 253 -13.69 -11.57 2.88
C LYS A 253 -14.62 -12.78 2.82
N GLU A 254 -15.89 -12.60 3.24
CA GLU A 254 -16.88 -13.65 3.17
C GLU A 254 -17.05 -14.18 1.75
N ARG A 255 -17.14 -13.30 0.76
CA ARG A 255 -17.24 -13.70 -0.65
C ARG A 255 -16.02 -14.47 -1.14
N LEU A 256 -14.82 -14.06 -0.77
CA LEU A 256 -13.59 -14.76 -1.17
C LEU A 256 -13.47 -16.15 -0.54
N GLU A 257 -14.04 -16.35 0.64
CA GLU A 257 -14.01 -17.64 1.36
C GLU A 257 -15.15 -18.59 0.96
N GLU A 258 -16.29 -18.04 0.48
CA GLU A 258 -17.46 -18.85 0.13
C GLU A 258 -17.25 -19.75 -1.08
N PHE A 259 -16.35 -19.40 -1.99
CA PHE A 259 -16.17 -20.13 -3.24
C PHE A 259 -15.37 -21.42 -3.11
N GLN A 260 -16.06 -22.54 -3.37
CA GLN A 260 -15.43 -23.83 -3.63
C GLN A 260 -15.41 -24.11 -5.14
N ILE A 261 -14.46 -23.49 -5.83
CA ILE A 261 -14.26 -23.68 -7.27
C ILE A 261 -12.95 -24.45 -7.51
N ASP A 262 -12.89 -25.19 -8.61
CA ASP A 262 -11.67 -25.94 -8.96
C ASP A 262 -10.46 -25.02 -9.20
N GLY A 263 -10.66 -23.88 -9.86
CA GLY A 263 -9.59 -22.94 -10.11
C GLY A 263 -10.08 -21.57 -10.59
N ILE A 264 -9.29 -20.55 -10.26
CA ILE A 264 -9.41 -19.18 -10.78
C ILE A 264 -8.16 -18.91 -11.60
N LEU A 265 -8.35 -18.48 -12.85
CA LEU A 265 -7.26 -18.28 -13.80
C LEU A 265 -6.82 -16.83 -13.88
N ASP A 266 -7.75 -15.89 -13.68
CA ASP A 266 -7.50 -14.45 -13.77
C ASP A 266 -8.44 -13.63 -12.86
N SER A 267 -8.25 -12.31 -12.83
CA SER A 267 -9.08 -11.37 -12.08
C SER A 267 -10.50 -11.27 -12.62
N GLY A 268 -10.69 -11.39 -13.93
CA GLY A 268 -12.03 -11.30 -14.56
C GLY A 268 -12.93 -12.46 -14.14
N MET A 269 -12.37 -13.65 -13.98
CA MET A 269 -13.12 -14.79 -13.44
C MET A 269 -13.50 -14.57 -11.98
N LEU A 270 -12.59 -14.00 -11.19
CA LEU A 270 -12.87 -13.64 -9.80
C LEU A 270 -13.97 -12.59 -9.71
N GLU A 271 -13.95 -11.56 -10.55
CA GLU A 271 -14.98 -10.52 -10.63
C GLU A 271 -16.36 -11.14 -10.87
N GLN A 272 -16.49 -11.96 -11.93
CA GLN A 272 -17.75 -12.59 -12.30
C GLN A 272 -18.34 -13.50 -11.20
N LEU A 273 -17.48 -14.16 -10.43
CA LEU A 273 -17.92 -15.05 -9.37
C LEU A 273 -18.36 -14.31 -8.10
N THR A 274 -17.83 -13.11 -7.89
CA THR A 274 -18.08 -12.31 -6.68
C THR A 274 -19.15 -11.23 -6.89
N GLU A 275 -19.66 -11.05 -8.14
CA GLU A 275 -20.76 -10.13 -8.41
C GLU A 275 -22.09 -10.67 -7.89
N ASP A 276 -22.87 -9.81 -7.14
CA ASP A 276 -24.19 -10.16 -6.62
C ASP A 276 -25.26 -10.20 -7.72
N VAL A 277 -25.15 -9.31 -8.70
CA VAL A 277 -26.21 -9.02 -9.65
C VAL A 277 -25.69 -9.23 -11.07
N TRP A 278 -25.61 -10.49 -11.50
CA TRP A 278 -25.12 -10.90 -12.82
C TRP A 278 -25.84 -10.27 -14.01
N TYR A 279 -27.08 -9.79 -13.84
CA TYR A 279 -27.88 -9.15 -14.90
C TYR A 279 -27.80 -7.62 -14.89
N SER A 280 -27.02 -7.02 -13.98
CA SER A 280 -26.81 -5.57 -13.94
C SER A 280 -25.89 -5.13 -15.08
N PRO A 281 -26.27 -4.12 -15.87
CA PRO A 281 -25.36 -3.55 -16.85
C PRO A 281 -24.25 -2.69 -16.21
N PHE A 282 -24.30 -2.48 -14.90
CA PHE A 282 -23.34 -1.68 -14.17
C PHE A 282 -22.44 -2.61 -13.36
N PRO A 283 -21.13 -2.66 -13.67
CA PRO A 283 -20.19 -3.49 -12.93
C PRO A 283 -20.06 -2.99 -11.48
N GLN A 284 -19.93 -3.93 -10.57
CA GLN A 284 -19.73 -3.65 -9.14
C GLN A 284 -18.27 -3.33 -8.82
N TYR A 285 -17.38 -3.74 -9.70
CA TYR A 285 -15.96 -3.54 -9.64
C TYR A 285 -15.49 -2.44 -10.59
N GLN A 286 -14.41 -1.82 -10.24
CA GLN A 286 -13.65 -0.96 -11.14
C GLN A 286 -12.28 -1.60 -11.33
N THR A 287 -11.88 -1.79 -12.58
CA THR A 287 -10.55 -2.36 -12.89
C THR A 287 -9.53 -1.28 -13.15
N THR A 288 -8.26 -1.58 -12.91
CA THR A 288 -7.14 -0.72 -13.29
C THR A 288 -5.85 -1.53 -13.42
N GLU A 289 -5.07 -1.21 -14.46
CA GLU A 289 -3.71 -1.71 -14.64
C GLU A 289 -2.66 -0.83 -13.90
N ARG A 290 -3.09 0.25 -13.27
CA ARG A 290 -2.21 1.30 -12.76
C ARG A 290 -2.08 1.28 -11.24
N PRO A 291 -0.86 1.05 -10.70
CA PRO A 291 -0.63 1.08 -9.26
C PRO A 291 -0.91 2.44 -8.59
N ASP A 292 -0.71 3.55 -9.31
CA ASP A 292 -1.00 4.89 -8.78
C ASP A 292 -2.50 5.14 -8.60
N ARG A 293 -3.34 4.62 -9.52
CA ARG A 293 -4.80 4.67 -9.39
C ARG A 293 -5.29 3.79 -8.25
N ALA A 294 -4.77 2.58 -8.14
CA ALA A 294 -5.09 1.69 -7.02
C ALA A 294 -4.80 2.34 -5.66
N VAL A 295 -3.62 2.97 -5.50
CA VAL A 295 -3.25 3.69 -4.27
C VAL A 295 -4.22 4.84 -3.97
N GLN A 296 -4.64 5.61 -4.98
CA GLN A 296 -5.60 6.70 -4.77
C GLN A 296 -6.95 6.20 -4.29
N GLU A 297 -7.43 5.09 -4.81
CA GLU A 297 -8.71 4.50 -4.39
C GLU A 297 -8.61 3.88 -2.98
N ILE A 298 -7.47 3.26 -2.63
CA ILE A 298 -7.19 2.81 -1.26
C ILE A 298 -7.24 3.98 -0.26
N LEU A 299 -6.65 5.13 -0.63
CA LEU A 299 -6.67 6.34 0.21
C LEU A 299 -8.06 6.98 0.33
N LYS A 300 -9.01 6.61 -0.52
CA LYS A 300 -10.43 6.96 -0.40
C LYS A 300 -11.22 6.01 0.50
N GLY A 301 -10.58 4.96 1.01
CA GLY A 301 -11.21 3.95 1.88
C GLY A 301 -11.81 2.77 1.12
N LYS A 302 -11.44 2.59 -0.16
CA LYS A 302 -11.84 1.43 -0.94
C LYS A 302 -10.90 0.24 -0.69
N VAL A 303 -11.38 -0.94 -1.04
CA VAL A 303 -10.64 -2.19 -1.04
C VAL A 303 -10.13 -2.47 -2.46
N VAL A 304 -8.89 -2.93 -2.55
CA VAL A 304 -8.26 -3.34 -3.81
C VAL A 304 -7.90 -4.81 -3.72
N ILE A 305 -8.29 -5.58 -4.72
CA ILE A 305 -7.96 -7.01 -4.84
C ILE A 305 -6.98 -7.18 -5.99
N LEU A 306 -5.88 -7.85 -5.72
CA LEU A 306 -4.89 -8.27 -6.69
C LEU A 306 -4.95 -9.79 -6.83
N CYS A 307 -5.03 -10.29 -8.05
CA CYS A 307 -5.05 -11.71 -8.36
C CYS A 307 -3.77 -12.10 -9.11
N ASP A 308 -3.24 -13.28 -8.82
CA ASP A 308 -2.09 -13.81 -9.57
C ASP A 308 -2.51 -14.15 -11.00
N ASN A 309 -1.58 -14.09 -11.92
CA ASN A 309 -1.79 -14.28 -13.36
C ASN A 309 -2.68 -13.19 -14.03
N SER A 310 -2.80 -12.03 -13.38
CA SER A 310 -3.55 -10.90 -13.96
C SER A 310 -2.85 -9.57 -13.71
N PRO A 311 -2.67 -8.75 -14.75
CA PRO A 311 -2.09 -7.40 -14.62
C PRO A 311 -3.12 -6.35 -14.18
N GLU A 312 -4.33 -6.77 -13.79
CA GLU A 312 -5.40 -5.89 -13.38
C GLU A 312 -5.69 -5.99 -11.89
N ALA A 313 -5.95 -4.84 -11.27
CA ALA A 313 -6.44 -4.73 -9.91
C ALA A 313 -7.95 -4.46 -9.91
N LEU A 314 -8.69 -5.21 -9.09
CA LEU A 314 -10.11 -4.99 -8.86
C LEU A 314 -10.31 -4.05 -7.68
N ILE A 315 -11.13 -3.02 -7.84
CA ILE A 315 -11.38 -1.97 -6.85
C ILE A 315 -12.85 -1.98 -6.43
N LEU A 316 -13.11 -2.09 -5.14
CA LEU A 316 -14.45 -2.12 -4.57
C LEU A 316 -14.68 -0.97 -3.58
N PRO A 317 -15.90 -0.41 -3.53
CA PRO A 317 -16.98 -0.59 -4.49
C PRO A 317 -16.73 0.21 -5.77
N GLY A 318 -17.21 -0.29 -6.90
CA GLY A 318 -17.30 0.48 -8.15
C GLY A 318 -18.33 1.61 -8.01
N ASN A 319 -17.99 2.80 -8.46
CA ASN A 319 -18.90 3.94 -8.48
C ASN A 319 -19.22 4.31 -9.92
N PHE A 320 -20.47 4.62 -10.24
CA PHE A 320 -20.84 5.07 -11.58
C PHE A 320 -19.99 6.22 -12.10
N SER A 321 -19.65 7.18 -11.22
CA SER A 321 -18.78 8.30 -11.60
C SER A 321 -17.36 7.89 -12.03
N SER A 322 -16.86 6.76 -11.54
CA SER A 322 -15.52 6.30 -11.87
C SER A 322 -15.40 5.80 -13.32
N PHE A 323 -16.51 5.33 -13.93
CA PHE A 323 -16.54 4.95 -15.35
C PHE A 323 -16.48 6.15 -16.30
N MET A 324 -16.74 7.36 -15.79
CA MET A 324 -16.63 8.61 -16.54
C MET A 324 -15.26 9.28 -16.38
N GLU A 325 -14.40 8.72 -15.54
CA GLU A 325 -13.06 9.24 -15.30
C GLU A 325 -12.07 8.61 -16.28
N SER A 326 -11.19 9.45 -16.85
CA SER A 326 -10.02 8.98 -17.60
C SER A 326 -8.80 9.04 -16.72
N SER A 327 -7.85 8.14 -16.93
CA SER A 327 -6.58 8.12 -16.23
C SER A 327 -5.79 9.43 -16.37
N GLU A 328 -6.00 10.17 -17.46
CA GLU A 328 -5.38 11.48 -17.69
C GLU A 328 -5.94 12.61 -16.82
N ASP A 329 -7.20 12.51 -16.37
CA ASP A 329 -7.85 13.56 -15.57
C ASP A 329 -7.08 13.87 -14.27
N TRP A 330 -6.36 12.90 -13.73
CA TRP A 330 -5.57 13.04 -12.51
C TRP A 330 -4.31 13.89 -12.66
N TYR A 331 -3.82 14.04 -13.90
CA TYR A 331 -2.61 14.79 -14.21
C TYR A 331 -2.87 16.16 -14.82
N HIS A 332 -4.14 16.47 -15.09
CA HIS A 332 -4.57 17.78 -15.54
C HIS A 332 -4.97 18.69 -14.37
N ARG A 333 -4.94 20.02 -14.61
CA ARG A 333 -5.50 20.96 -13.66
C ARG A 333 -7.00 20.73 -13.51
N PHE A 334 -7.52 20.96 -12.30
CA PHE A 334 -8.89 20.61 -11.97
C PHE A 334 -9.93 21.25 -12.90
N GLU A 335 -9.66 22.47 -13.40
CA GLU A 335 -10.55 23.17 -14.34
C GLU A 335 -10.67 22.40 -15.67
N MET A 336 -9.53 21.96 -16.22
CA MET A 336 -9.49 21.20 -17.46
C MET A 336 -10.11 19.82 -17.29
N ALA A 337 -9.79 19.13 -16.20
CA ALA A 337 -10.36 17.82 -15.88
C ALA A 337 -11.89 17.91 -15.73
N SER A 338 -12.40 18.94 -15.05
CA SER A 338 -13.83 19.20 -14.87
C SER A 338 -14.53 19.46 -16.22
N PHE A 339 -13.92 20.29 -17.07
CA PHE A 339 -14.43 20.57 -18.40
C PHE A 339 -14.50 19.30 -19.28
N LEU A 340 -13.44 18.51 -19.30
CA LEU A 340 -13.39 17.25 -20.05
C LEU A 340 -14.42 16.25 -19.55
N ARG A 341 -14.65 16.14 -18.24
CA ARG A 341 -15.70 15.29 -17.66
C ARG A 341 -17.10 15.73 -18.09
N ILE A 342 -17.37 17.04 -18.08
CA ILE A 342 -18.65 17.59 -18.54
C ILE A 342 -18.85 17.28 -20.04
N LEU A 343 -17.82 17.44 -20.86
CA LEU A 343 -17.88 17.11 -22.29
C LEU A 343 -18.19 15.62 -22.51
N ARG A 344 -17.52 14.72 -21.78
CA ARG A 344 -17.79 13.28 -21.88
C ARG A 344 -19.23 12.95 -21.49
N LEU A 345 -19.72 13.52 -20.38
CA LEU A 345 -21.12 13.35 -19.97
C LEU A 345 -22.11 13.89 -21.02
N SER A 346 -21.83 15.01 -21.64
CA SER A 346 -22.70 15.59 -22.68
C SER A 346 -22.71 14.73 -23.94
N LEU A 347 -21.57 14.17 -24.34
CA LEU A 347 -21.48 13.28 -25.52
C LEU A 347 -22.20 11.94 -25.31
N ILE A 348 -22.22 11.43 -24.08
CA ILE A 348 -22.99 10.22 -23.74
C ILE A 348 -24.50 10.47 -23.78
N HIS A 349 -24.92 11.71 -23.54
CA HIS A 349 -26.35 12.09 -23.53
C HIS A 349 -26.92 12.37 -24.92
N ILE A 350 -26.08 12.54 -25.96
CA ILE A 350 -26.46 12.72 -27.35
C ILE A 350 -26.58 11.37 -28.06
#